data_3b8e066db205f8b97e1c17e6291dd0af
#
_entry.id   3b8e066db205f8b97e1c17e6291dd0af
#
_cell.length_a   1.000
_cell.length_b   1.000
_cell.length_c   1.000
_cell.angle_alpha   90.00
_cell.angle_beta   90.00
_cell.angle_gamma   90.00
#
_symmetry.space_group_name_H-M   'P 1'
#
loop_
_entity.id
_entity.type
_entity.pdbx_description
1 polymer ?
#
loop_
_entity_poly.entity_id
_entity_poly.type
_entity_poly.pdbx_seq_one_letter_code
_entity_poly.pdbx_strand_id
1 'polypeptide(L)'
;MDFFIKQGAIFVADSHFNQKNKEFLILLKKIENKEILPPQIFLMGDMIDFISSECKYFVKQNMEIIELLNKLSKDIEIVYLEGNHDFNLKELFSEIKIVKRENQPLLAKYENKTVSLSHGDNFINWKYDLFCKIVRNRFFLKFMNFIDVNFFISKKIEEVLCKKNICHKIDNFEKIVLKRLKNYNTDIVIEGHYHQGKIFFIENKKYLNVPSLCCQKKYMKFNNSNFEEESICILL
;
A
#
# COMPACT_ATOMS: atom_id res chain seq x y z
N MET A 1 22.33 1.62 3.82
CA MET A 1 21.78 2.57 4.83
C MET A 1 20.62 1.88 5.50
N ASP A 2 20.71 1.61 6.80
CA ASP A 2 19.64 0.93 7.52
C ASP A 2 18.43 1.86 7.62
N PHE A 3 17.26 1.36 7.28
CA PHE A 3 16.01 2.10 7.41
C PHE A 3 15.40 1.84 8.79
N PHE A 4 15.01 2.89 9.52
CA PHE A 4 14.50 2.74 10.87
C PHE A 4 13.02 3.10 10.94
N ILE A 5 12.26 2.28 11.69
CA ILE A 5 10.86 2.56 12.00
C ILE A 5 10.83 3.46 13.25
N LYS A 6 10.23 4.64 13.09
CA LYS A 6 10.12 5.63 14.17
C LYS A 6 8.97 5.30 15.11
N GLN A 7 9.15 5.62 16.38
CA GLN A 7 8.05 5.60 17.36
C GLN A 7 6.92 6.52 16.88
N GLY A 8 5.69 6.05 16.87
CA GLY A 8 4.52 6.76 16.36
C GLY A 8 4.31 6.62 14.83
N ALA A 9 5.17 5.86 14.12
CA ALA A 9 4.97 5.57 12.69
C ALA A 9 3.64 4.87 12.44
N ILE A 10 2.97 5.20 11.33
CA ILE A 10 1.74 4.53 10.91
C ILE A 10 1.95 3.71 9.64
N PHE A 11 1.22 2.59 9.56
CA PHE A 11 1.22 1.67 8.42
C PHE A 11 -0.20 1.61 7.86
N VAL A 12 -0.35 1.99 6.62
CA VAL A 12 -1.64 2.07 5.92
C VAL A 12 -1.58 1.19 4.69
N ALA A 13 -2.55 0.29 4.52
CA ALA A 13 -2.58 -0.65 3.40
C ALA A 13 -3.97 -0.71 2.73
N ASP A 14 -3.97 -1.10 1.48
CA ASP A 14 -5.15 -1.58 0.76
C ASP A 14 -6.36 -0.64 0.94
N SER A 15 -6.15 0.62 0.66
CA SER A 15 -7.18 1.66 0.72
C SER A 15 -8.10 1.62 -0.49
N HIS A 16 -7.57 1.19 -1.65
CA HIS A 16 -8.29 1.16 -2.91
C HIS A 16 -9.15 2.43 -3.12
N PHE A 17 -8.50 3.59 -2.89
CA PHE A 17 -9.17 4.88 -3.02
C PHE A 17 -9.80 5.02 -4.41
N ASN A 18 -11.08 5.31 -4.42
CA ASN A 18 -11.89 5.56 -5.61
C ASN A 18 -13.10 6.42 -5.24
N GLN A 19 -14.10 6.49 -6.12
CA GLN A 19 -15.32 7.27 -5.87
C GLN A 19 -16.14 6.76 -4.67
N LYS A 20 -16.05 5.48 -4.31
CA LYS A 20 -16.78 4.84 -3.20
C LYS A 20 -15.96 4.78 -1.91
N ASN A 21 -14.67 4.49 -2.02
CA ASN A 21 -13.76 4.31 -0.90
C ASN A 21 -12.99 5.61 -0.65
N LYS A 22 -13.42 6.42 0.31
CA LYS A 22 -12.85 7.74 0.61
C LYS A 22 -11.95 7.78 1.85
N GLU A 23 -11.77 6.65 2.51
CA GLU A 23 -11.08 6.54 3.78
C GLU A 23 -9.66 7.09 3.73
N PHE A 24 -8.95 6.88 2.62
CA PHE A 24 -7.59 7.39 2.47
C PHE A 24 -7.54 8.92 2.43
N LEU A 25 -8.43 9.55 1.68
CA LEU A 25 -8.54 11.01 1.65
C LEU A 25 -8.89 11.57 3.02
N ILE A 26 -9.80 10.91 3.76
CA ILE A 26 -10.19 11.29 5.11
C ILE A 26 -8.97 11.21 6.05
N LEU A 27 -8.20 10.12 5.99
CA LEU A 27 -6.99 9.97 6.79
C LEU A 27 -5.96 11.06 6.48
N LEU A 28 -5.69 11.31 5.20
CA LEU A 28 -4.73 12.34 4.80
C LEU A 28 -5.16 13.74 5.24
N LYS A 29 -6.47 14.06 5.16
CA LYS A 29 -7.02 15.33 5.65
C LYS A 29 -6.91 15.47 7.18
N LYS A 30 -7.11 14.41 7.94
CA LYS A 30 -6.87 14.40 9.38
C LYS A 30 -5.40 14.67 9.73
N ILE A 31 -4.47 14.12 8.94
CA ILE A 31 -3.05 14.39 9.11
C ILE A 31 -2.74 15.85 8.74
N GLU A 32 -3.27 16.36 7.62
CA GLU A 32 -3.13 17.75 7.20
C GLU A 32 -3.64 18.74 8.26
N ASN A 33 -4.79 18.44 8.85
CA ASN A 33 -5.40 19.25 9.92
C ASN A 33 -4.72 19.08 11.29
N LYS A 34 -3.67 18.25 11.37
CA LYS A 34 -2.94 17.96 12.62
C LYS A 34 -3.76 17.23 13.69
N GLU A 35 -4.86 16.56 13.30
CA GLU A 35 -5.61 15.68 14.20
C GLU A 35 -4.85 14.37 14.48
N ILE A 36 -4.00 13.95 13.52
CA ILE A 36 -3.09 12.82 13.62
C ILE A 36 -1.70 13.35 13.23
N LEU A 37 -0.68 13.08 14.05
CA LEU A 37 0.67 13.59 13.88
C LEU A 37 1.70 12.45 13.79
N PRO A 38 1.72 11.66 12.71
CA PRO A 38 2.69 10.60 12.56
C PRO A 38 4.06 11.18 12.14
N PRO A 39 5.16 10.80 12.78
CA PRO A 39 6.50 11.22 12.34
C PRO A 39 6.96 10.50 11.06
N GLN A 40 6.27 9.42 10.70
CA GLN A 40 6.59 8.58 9.55
C GLN A 40 5.35 7.80 9.09
N ILE A 41 5.17 7.68 7.78
CA ILE A 41 4.05 6.97 7.17
C ILE A 41 4.60 5.90 6.22
N PHE A 42 4.16 4.66 6.40
CA PHE A 42 4.35 3.57 5.46
C PHE A 42 3.04 3.31 4.70
N LEU A 43 3.00 3.64 3.43
CA LEU A 43 1.94 3.26 2.51
C LEU A 43 2.32 1.89 1.94
N MET A 44 1.57 0.87 2.34
CA MET A 44 1.92 -0.53 2.10
C MET A 44 1.41 -1.09 0.76
N GLY A 45 1.09 -0.22 -0.19
CA GLY A 45 0.59 -0.57 -1.52
C GLY A 45 -0.93 -0.63 -1.61
N ASP A 46 -1.42 -0.60 -2.85
CA ASP A 46 -2.84 -0.57 -3.20
C ASP A 46 -3.61 0.56 -2.49
N MET A 47 -2.95 1.74 -2.41
CA MET A 47 -3.56 2.92 -1.81
C MET A 47 -4.61 3.54 -2.73
N ILE A 48 -4.44 3.41 -4.04
CA ILE A 48 -5.36 3.88 -5.06
C ILE A 48 -5.82 2.67 -5.88
N ASP A 49 -7.09 2.65 -6.26
CA ASP A 49 -7.71 1.50 -6.94
C ASP A 49 -7.06 1.18 -8.30
N PHE A 50 -6.54 2.19 -8.99
CA PHE A 50 -5.56 2.05 -10.06
C PHE A 50 -4.82 3.37 -10.29
N ILE A 51 -3.48 3.32 -10.35
CA ILE A 51 -2.66 4.47 -10.76
C ILE A 51 -1.30 4.02 -11.30
N SER A 52 -0.88 4.69 -12.38
CA SER A 52 0.49 4.67 -12.89
C SER A 52 0.78 6.02 -13.55
N SER A 53 2.01 6.51 -13.46
CA SER A 53 2.42 7.79 -14.06
C SER A 53 2.13 7.87 -15.57
N GLU A 54 2.12 6.74 -16.27
CA GLU A 54 1.80 6.63 -17.69
C GLU A 54 0.29 6.76 -18.00
N CYS A 55 -0.59 6.56 -17.03
CA CYS A 55 -2.03 6.49 -17.25
C CYS A 55 -2.71 7.83 -16.92
N LYS A 56 -2.74 8.75 -17.90
CA LYS A 56 -3.21 10.14 -17.74
C LYS A 56 -4.59 10.27 -17.08
N TYR A 57 -5.52 9.39 -17.45
CA TYR A 57 -6.86 9.38 -16.86
C TYR A 57 -6.82 9.23 -15.35
N PHE A 58 -6.16 8.18 -14.87
CA PHE A 58 -6.10 7.86 -13.45
C PHE A 58 -5.27 8.88 -12.66
N VAL A 59 -4.19 9.42 -13.24
CA VAL A 59 -3.45 10.54 -12.63
C VAL A 59 -4.38 11.74 -12.43
N LYS A 60 -5.15 12.13 -13.44
CA LYS A 60 -6.10 13.24 -13.34
C LYS A 60 -7.18 13.01 -12.30
N GLN A 61 -7.76 11.79 -12.23
CA GLN A 61 -8.80 11.46 -11.27
C GLN A 61 -8.32 11.46 -9.81
N ASN A 62 -7.02 11.23 -9.59
CA ASN A 62 -6.42 11.13 -8.26
C ASN A 62 -5.52 12.32 -7.90
N MET A 63 -5.65 13.45 -8.62
CA MET A 63 -4.77 14.61 -8.44
C MET A 63 -4.82 15.15 -7.01
N GLU A 64 -6.00 15.20 -6.36
CA GLU A 64 -6.15 15.64 -4.97
C GLU A 64 -5.29 14.81 -4.01
N ILE A 65 -5.26 13.49 -4.18
CA ILE A 65 -4.43 12.60 -3.35
C ILE A 65 -2.95 12.82 -3.62
N ILE A 66 -2.57 12.97 -4.89
CA ILE A 66 -1.18 13.19 -5.29
C ILE A 66 -0.65 14.51 -4.71
N GLU A 67 -1.41 15.58 -4.83
CA GLU A 67 -1.05 16.91 -4.32
C GLU A 67 -0.95 16.91 -2.79
N LEU A 68 -1.91 16.26 -2.11
CA LEU A 68 -1.93 16.17 -0.66
C LEU A 68 -0.75 15.36 -0.12
N LEU A 69 -0.44 14.23 -0.74
CA LEU A 69 0.74 13.43 -0.40
C LEU A 69 2.05 14.20 -0.63
N ASN A 70 2.19 14.91 -1.75
CA ASN A 70 3.35 15.77 -2.02
C ASN A 70 3.45 16.94 -1.02
N LYS A 71 2.33 17.47 -0.53
CA LYS A 71 2.32 18.49 0.51
C LYS A 71 2.80 17.91 1.85
N LEU A 72 2.22 16.78 2.27
CA LEU A 72 2.55 16.15 3.55
C LEU A 72 3.99 15.63 3.62
N SER A 73 4.54 15.17 2.48
CA SER A 73 5.90 14.62 2.42
C SER A 73 7.00 15.67 2.67
N LYS A 74 6.68 16.98 2.69
CA LYS A 74 7.62 18.03 3.05
C LYS A 74 7.95 18.03 4.55
N ASP A 75 7.01 17.61 5.38
CA ASP A 75 7.11 17.64 6.83
C ASP A 75 7.16 16.23 7.46
N ILE A 76 6.67 15.22 6.75
CA ILE A 76 6.54 13.84 7.23
C ILE A 76 7.32 12.91 6.31
N GLU A 77 8.12 12.03 6.88
CA GLU A 77 8.79 10.98 6.12
C GLU A 77 7.77 9.95 5.61
N ILE A 78 7.56 9.90 4.30
CA ILE A 78 6.64 8.96 3.66
C ILE A 78 7.40 7.95 2.83
N VAL A 79 7.11 6.66 3.07
CA VAL A 79 7.59 5.54 2.28
C VAL A 79 6.39 4.87 1.61
N TYR A 80 6.43 4.75 0.30
CA TYR A 80 5.36 4.14 -0.46
C TYR A 80 5.88 2.85 -1.15
N LEU A 81 5.40 1.71 -0.70
CA LEU A 81 5.65 0.42 -1.36
C LEU A 81 4.62 0.25 -2.47
N GLU A 82 5.07 0.10 -3.71
CA GLU A 82 4.16 -0.15 -4.84
C GLU A 82 3.40 -1.48 -4.66
N GLY A 83 2.08 -1.44 -4.83
CA GLY A 83 1.20 -2.60 -4.87
C GLY A 83 0.89 -3.05 -6.29
N ASN A 84 -0.05 -3.97 -6.47
CA ASN A 84 -0.44 -4.42 -7.80
C ASN A 84 -1.45 -3.49 -8.50
N HIS A 85 -2.05 -2.57 -7.80
CA HIS A 85 -2.94 -1.54 -8.34
C HIS A 85 -2.27 -0.17 -8.53
N ASP A 86 -1.18 0.11 -7.81
CA ASP A 86 -0.48 1.37 -7.82
C ASP A 86 1.03 1.16 -8.05
N PHE A 87 1.51 1.54 -9.21
CA PHE A 87 2.88 1.27 -9.64
C PHE A 87 3.42 2.32 -10.61
N ASN A 88 4.75 2.31 -10.86
CA ASN A 88 5.46 3.34 -11.63
C ASN A 88 5.24 4.75 -11.05
N LEU A 89 5.27 4.88 -9.73
CA LEU A 89 4.84 6.08 -9.01
C LEU A 89 5.91 7.18 -8.94
N LYS A 90 7.16 6.89 -9.27
CA LYS A 90 8.31 7.78 -9.03
C LYS A 90 8.13 9.19 -9.59
N GLU A 91 7.51 9.33 -10.74
CA GLU A 91 7.29 10.62 -11.40
C GLU A 91 6.15 11.45 -10.80
N LEU A 92 5.31 10.84 -9.96
CA LEU A 92 4.19 11.52 -9.30
C LEU A 92 4.60 12.18 -7.98
N PHE A 93 5.71 11.72 -7.38
CA PHE A 93 6.12 12.12 -6.04
C PHE A 93 7.59 12.51 -6.00
N SER A 94 7.88 13.72 -5.53
CA SER A 94 9.24 14.27 -5.45
C SER A 94 10.00 13.83 -4.19
N GLU A 95 9.34 13.88 -3.03
CA GLU A 95 9.95 13.68 -1.71
C GLU A 95 9.66 12.29 -1.12
N ILE A 96 8.67 11.57 -1.67
CA ILE A 96 8.26 10.27 -1.16
C ILE A 96 9.25 9.19 -1.62
N LYS A 97 9.70 8.36 -0.69
CA LYS A 97 10.52 7.19 -1.01
C LYS A 97 9.66 6.09 -1.63
N ILE A 98 9.73 5.94 -2.94
CA ILE A 98 9.03 4.87 -3.66
C ILE A 98 9.86 3.59 -3.63
N VAL A 99 9.26 2.50 -3.16
CA VAL A 99 9.84 1.16 -3.16
C VAL A 99 9.09 0.31 -4.18
N LYS A 100 9.71 0.12 -5.33
CA LYS A 100 9.13 -0.70 -6.41
C LYS A 100 8.95 -2.15 -5.98
N ARG A 101 8.01 -2.87 -6.61
CA ARG A 101 7.75 -4.28 -6.33
C ARG A 101 9.00 -5.15 -6.39
N GLU A 102 9.88 -4.94 -7.37
CA GLU A 102 11.12 -5.70 -7.53
C GLU A 102 12.15 -5.44 -6.43
N ASN A 103 12.01 -4.34 -5.68
CA ASN A 103 12.88 -3.97 -4.57
C ASN A 103 12.27 -4.30 -3.20
N GLN A 104 11.15 -5.01 -3.19
CA GLN A 104 10.53 -5.49 -1.96
C GLN A 104 10.98 -6.93 -1.65
N PRO A 105 11.17 -7.25 -0.37
CA PRO A 105 10.83 -6.45 0.80
C PRO A 105 11.83 -5.31 1.05
N LEU A 106 11.34 -4.16 1.53
CA LEU A 106 12.18 -3.15 2.14
C LEU A 106 12.62 -3.65 3.52
N LEU A 107 13.93 -3.71 3.75
CA LEU A 107 14.48 -4.06 5.05
C LEU A 107 14.54 -2.83 5.94
N ALA A 108 14.02 -2.95 7.15
CA ALA A 108 14.01 -1.94 8.18
C ALA A 108 14.42 -2.51 9.53
N LYS A 109 14.64 -1.64 10.50
CA LYS A 109 14.96 -2.00 11.88
C LYS A 109 14.15 -1.14 12.85
N TYR A 110 13.82 -1.69 13.99
CA TYR A 110 13.52 -0.93 15.19
C TYR A 110 14.17 -1.63 16.36
N GLU A 111 14.85 -0.85 17.23
CA GLU A 111 15.68 -1.41 18.28
C GLU A 111 16.64 -2.48 17.71
N ASN A 112 16.64 -3.67 18.31
CA ASN A 112 17.45 -4.82 17.88
C ASN A 112 16.68 -5.80 16.95
N LYS A 113 15.47 -5.42 16.47
CA LYS A 113 14.64 -6.25 15.60
C LYS A 113 14.81 -5.88 14.14
N THR A 114 14.91 -6.91 13.31
CA THR A 114 14.89 -6.78 11.85
C THR A 114 13.46 -6.92 11.32
N VAL A 115 13.08 -6.07 10.37
CA VAL A 115 11.72 -6.00 9.83
C VAL A 115 11.76 -6.04 8.30
N SER A 116 10.94 -6.89 7.71
CA SER A 116 10.64 -6.87 6.27
C SER A 116 9.31 -6.21 6.01
N LEU A 117 9.30 -5.20 5.16
CA LEU A 117 8.10 -4.49 4.71
C LEU A 117 7.84 -4.81 3.23
N SER A 118 6.67 -5.32 2.92
CA SER A 118 6.26 -5.65 1.56
C SER A 118 4.78 -5.36 1.36
N HIS A 119 4.36 -5.04 0.12
CA HIS A 119 2.94 -5.03 -0.18
C HIS A 119 2.33 -6.42 0.06
N GLY A 120 2.96 -7.48 -0.39
CA GLY A 120 2.50 -8.85 -0.17
C GLY A 120 2.15 -9.61 -1.44
N ASP A 121 2.21 -8.98 -2.60
CA ASP A 121 1.99 -9.60 -3.91
C ASP A 121 3.23 -10.30 -4.49
N ASN A 122 4.36 -10.26 -3.78
CA ASN A 122 5.58 -11.00 -4.12
C ASN A 122 5.46 -12.47 -3.75
N PHE A 123 6.27 -13.34 -4.36
CA PHE A 123 6.38 -14.77 -4.04
C PHE A 123 5.07 -15.56 -4.20
N ILE A 124 4.16 -15.13 -5.10
CA ILE A 124 2.92 -15.86 -5.40
C ILE A 124 3.24 -17.02 -6.35
N ASN A 125 3.60 -16.73 -7.59
CA ASN A 125 4.10 -17.68 -8.57
C ASN A 125 4.65 -16.96 -9.80
N TRP A 126 5.40 -17.69 -10.65
CA TRP A 126 6.05 -17.10 -11.82
C TRP A 126 5.08 -16.55 -12.89
N LYS A 127 3.86 -17.13 -13.01
CA LYS A 127 2.85 -16.62 -13.96
C LYS A 127 2.33 -15.26 -13.54
N TYR A 128 2.12 -15.07 -12.23
CA TYR A 128 1.75 -13.78 -11.67
C TYR A 128 2.87 -12.75 -11.84
N ASP A 129 4.11 -13.16 -11.64
CA ASP A 129 5.27 -12.27 -11.84
C ASP A 129 5.40 -11.83 -13.32
N LEU A 130 5.14 -12.74 -14.27
CA LEU A 130 5.11 -12.40 -15.68
C LEU A 130 3.97 -11.43 -16.02
N PHE A 131 2.78 -11.66 -15.47
CA PHE A 131 1.64 -10.75 -15.60
C PHE A 131 2.00 -9.36 -15.08
N CYS A 132 2.56 -9.26 -13.87
CA CYS A 132 3.01 -8.00 -13.29
C CYS A 132 4.04 -7.27 -14.19
N LYS A 133 5.00 -7.98 -14.77
CA LYS A 133 5.98 -7.41 -15.71
C LYS A 133 5.32 -6.79 -16.94
N ILE A 134 4.29 -7.45 -17.48
CA ILE A 134 3.57 -6.94 -18.67
C ILE A 134 2.77 -5.69 -18.32
N VAL A 135 1.90 -5.76 -17.28
CA VAL A 135 1.02 -4.63 -16.91
C VAL A 135 1.78 -3.41 -16.42
N ARG A 136 2.96 -3.60 -15.81
CA ARG A 136 3.82 -2.50 -15.32
C ARG A 136 4.78 -1.99 -16.40
N ASN A 137 4.79 -2.58 -17.59
CA ASN A 137 5.67 -2.15 -18.65
C ASN A 137 5.27 -0.76 -19.14
N ARG A 138 6.19 0.22 -19.02
CA ARG A 138 5.95 1.62 -19.35
C ARG A 138 5.62 1.84 -20.83
N PHE A 139 6.25 1.09 -21.73
CA PHE A 139 5.95 1.20 -23.17
C PHE A 139 4.54 0.67 -23.47
N PHE A 140 4.17 -0.46 -22.88
CA PHE A 140 2.82 -1.00 -22.99
C PHE A 140 1.77 -0.01 -22.47
N LEU A 141 1.98 0.57 -21.29
CA LEU A 141 1.05 1.55 -20.71
C LEU A 141 0.95 2.83 -21.52
N LYS A 142 2.08 3.35 -22.03
CA LYS A 142 2.08 4.51 -22.93
C LYS A 142 1.32 4.22 -24.22
N PHE A 143 1.49 3.03 -24.79
CA PHE A 143 0.74 2.60 -25.96
C PHE A 143 -0.77 2.50 -25.64
N MET A 144 -1.14 1.85 -24.53
CA MET A 144 -2.53 1.77 -24.08
C MET A 144 -3.14 3.16 -23.87
N ASN A 145 -2.42 4.07 -23.23
CA ASN A 145 -2.86 5.45 -23.04
C ASN A 145 -2.98 6.24 -24.37
N PHE A 146 -2.18 5.90 -25.38
CA PHE A 146 -2.25 6.52 -26.71
C PHE A 146 -3.52 6.11 -27.47
N ILE A 147 -3.89 4.82 -27.40
CA ILE A 147 -5.10 4.29 -28.07
C ILE A 147 -6.40 4.54 -27.27
N ASP A 148 -6.30 5.03 -26.04
CA ASP A 148 -7.45 5.27 -25.14
C ASP A 148 -8.19 6.57 -25.50
N VAL A 149 -8.85 6.55 -26.67
CA VAL A 149 -9.59 7.69 -27.18
C VAL A 149 -10.75 8.03 -26.23
N ASN A 150 -10.85 9.32 -25.84
CA ASN A 150 -11.85 9.83 -24.89
C ASN A 150 -11.88 9.07 -23.55
N PHE A 151 -10.77 8.41 -23.20
CA PHE A 151 -10.64 7.61 -21.98
C PHE A 151 -11.64 6.45 -21.89
N PHE A 152 -12.05 5.88 -23.02
CA PHE A 152 -13.02 4.79 -23.05
C PHE A 152 -12.51 3.54 -22.32
N ILE A 153 -11.25 3.14 -22.59
CA ILE A 153 -10.62 1.97 -21.97
C ILE A 153 -10.44 2.22 -20.46
N SER A 154 -9.89 3.38 -20.09
CA SER A 154 -9.67 3.75 -18.68
C SER A 154 -10.97 3.76 -17.87
N LYS A 155 -12.05 4.36 -18.39
CA LYS A 155 -13.37 4.36 -17.75
C LYS A 155 -13.92 2.95 -17.57
N LYS A 156 -13.69 2.07 -18.54
CA LYS A 156 -14.12 0.67 -18.45
C LYS A 156 -13.34 -0.10 -17.38
N ILE A 157 -12.04 0.13 -17.28
CA ILE A 157 -11.21 -0.43 -16.21
C ILE A 157 -11.71 0.05 -14.85
N GLU A 158 -11.93 1.36 -14.68
CA GLU A 158 -12.46 1.94 -13.44
C GLU A 158 -13.80 1.30 -13.05
N GLU A 159 -14.72 1.17 -14.00
CA GLU A 159 -16.02 0.53 -13.77
C GLU A 159 -15.88 -0.92 -13.26
N VAL A 160 -14.97 -1.70 -13.85
CA VAL A 160 -14.71 -3.08 -13.45
C VAL A 160 -14.10 -3.14 -12.04
N LEU A 161 -13.12 -2.30 -11.75
CA LEU A 161 -12.47 -2.24 -10.45
C LEU A 161 -13.47 -1.84 -9.35
N CYS A 162 -14.26 -0.79 -9.57
CA CYS A 162 -15.29 -0.34 -8.62
C CYS A 162 -16.38 -1.39 -8.31
N LYS A 163 -16.56 -2.41 -9.15
CA LYS A 163 -17.51 -3.50 -8.94
C LYS A 163 -16.90 -4.72 -8.23
N LYS A 164 -15.58 -4.79 -8.16
CA LYS A 164 -14.86 -5.92 -7.56
C LYS A 164 -15.10 -5.97 -6.05
N ASN A 165 -15.52 -7.12 -5.55
CA ASN A 165 -15.55 -7.34 -4.10
C ASN A 165 -14.15 -7.71 -3.63
N ILE A 166 -13.54 -6.80 -2.89
CA ILE A 166 -12.17 -6.95 -2.35
C ILE A 166 -12.16 -7.27 -0.84
N CYS A 167 -13.31 -7.18 -0.17
CA CYS A 167 -13.42 -7.35 1.27
C CYS A 167 -13.89 -8.78 1.62
N HIS A 168 -13.09 -9.77 1.31
CA HIS A 168 -13.41 -11.17 1.63
C HIS A 168 -12.46 -11.73 2.69
N LYS A 169 -12.98 -12.61 3.53
CA LYS A 169 -12.18 -13.38 4.48
C LYS A 169 -11.53 -14.58 3.78
N ILE A 170 -10.27 -14.82 4.10
CA ILE A 170 -9.53 -15.98 3.62
C ILE A 170 -9.55 -17.06 4.69
N ASP A 171 -10.21 -18.18 4.38
CA ASP A 171 -10.20 -19.32 5.26
C ASP A 171 -8.78 -19.90 5.37
N ASN A 172 -8.39 -20.31 6.57
CA ASN A 172 -7.05 -20.86 6.84
C ASN A 172 -5.90 -19.92 6.39
N PHE A 173 -6.04 -18.61 6.59
CA PHE A 173 -5.02 -17.62 6.23
C PHE A 173 -3.64 -17.96 6.84
N GLU A 174 -3.60 -18.59 8.00
CA GLU A 174 -2.37 -19.06 8.65
C GLU A 174 -1.53 -19.97 7.73
N LYS A 175 -2.16 -20.82 6.91
CA LYS A 175 -1.42 -21.66 5.94
C LYS A 175 -0.71 -20.82 4.87
N ILE A 176 -1.30 -19.69 4.50
CA ILE A 176 -0.66 -18.73 3.59
C ILE A 176 0.51 -18.09 4.29
N VAL A 177 0.32 -17.62 5.54
CA VAL A 177 1.37 -16.99 6.35
C VAL A 177 2.58 -17.91 6.51
N LEU A 178 2.37 -19.20 6.82
CA LEU A 178 3.44 -20.20 6.90
C LEU A 178 4.27 -20.32 5.62
N LYS A 179 3.62 -20.25 4.46
CA LYS A 179 4.31 -20.24 3.16
C LYS A 179 5.07 -18.94 2.93
N ARG A 180 4.45 -17.80 3.29
CA ARG A 180 5.04 -16.47 3.16
C ARG A 180 6.32 -16.34 3.97
N LEU A 181 6.29 -16.73 5.24
CA LEU A 181 7.42 -16.61 6.16
C LEU A 181 8.70 -17.31 5.70
N LYS A 182 8.59 -18.34 4.85
CA LYS A 182 9.75 -19.03 4.26
C LYS A 182 10.59 -18.14 3.34
N ASN A 183 10.03 -17.04 2.84
CA ASN A 183 10.72 -16.11 1.95
C ASN A 183 11.41 -14.96 2.71
N TYR A 184 11.31 -14.91 4.04
CA TYR A 184 11.81 -13.81 4.84
C TYR A 184 12.79 -14.29 5.92
N ASN A 185 13.90 -13.58 6.07
CA ASN A 185 14.95 -13.88 7.07
C ASN A 185 14.98 -12.85 8.22
N THR A 186 13.86 -12.15 8.46
CA THR A 186 13.74 -11.13 9.51
C THR A 186 12.89 -11.59 10.66
N ASP A 187 13.01 -10.93 11.82
CA ASP A 187 12.25 -11.23 13.04
C ASP A 187 10.76 -10.89 12.84
N ILE A 188 10.48 -9.85 12.04
CA ILE A 188 9.13 -9.35 11.81
C ILE A 188 8.90 -9.19 10.32
N VAL A 189 7.72 -9.61 9.86
CA VAL A 189 7.23 -9.42 8.49
C VAL A 189 5.93 -8.64 8.54
N ILE A 190 5.85 -7.54 7.79
CA ILE A 190 4.65 -6.70 7.69
C ILE A 190 4.22 -6.64 6.23
N GLU A 191 3.01 -7.08 5.94
CA GLU A 191 2.42 -7.13 4.60
C GLU A 191 1.00 -6.56 4.57
N GLY A 192 0.60 -5.97 3.43
CA GLY A 192 -0.78 -5.65 3.04
C GLY A 192 -1.43 -6.78 2.22
N HIS A 193 -2.07 -6.43 1.11
CA HIS A 193 -2.56 -7.26 0.01
C HIS A 193 -3.69 -8.26 0.35
N TYR A 194 -3.64 -8.90 1.51
CA TYR A 194 -4.58 -9.96 1.89
C TYR A 194 -5.83 -9.45 2.60
N HIS A 195 -5.87 -8.20 3.04
CA HIS A 195 -7.00 -7.54 3.71
C HIS A 195 -7.50 -8.25 4.97
N GLN A 196 -6.64 -9.00 5.67
CA GLN A 196 -7.10 -9.82 6.81
C GLN A 196 -6.97 -9.12 8.16
N GLY A 197 -6.03 -8.17 8.32
CA GLY A 197 -5.80 -7.46 9.57
C GLY A 197 -5.46 -8.42 10.73
N LYS A 198 -4.51 -9.33 10.52
CA LYS A 198 -4.19 -10.38 11.49
C LYS A 198 -2.73 -10.39 11.87
N ILE A 199 -2.45 -10.75 13.11
CA ILE A 199 -1.11 -10.94 13.65
C ILE A 199 -0.92 -12.40 13.99
N PHE A 200 0.22 -12.96 13.60
CA PHE A 200 0.62 -14.33 13.92
C PHE A 200 2.00 -14.33 14.56
N PHE A 201 2.17 -15.20 15.52
CA PHE A 201 3.46 -15.54 16.12
C PHE A 201 3.75 -17.00 15.77
N ILE A 202 4.73 -17.21 14.91
CA ILE A 202 5.09 -18.53 14.40
C ILE A 202 6.59 -18.73 14.61
N GLU A 203 6.93 -19.71 15.42
CA GLU A 203 8.30 -19.93 15.88
C GLU A 203 8.86 -18.64 16.52
N ASN A 204 9.98 -18.13 15.99
CA ASN A 204 10.61 -16.90 16.49
C ASN A 204 10.26 -15.65 15.62
N LYS A 205 9.27 -15.75 14.73
CA LYS A 205 8.89 -14.67 13.82
C LYS A 205 7.50 -14.12 14.14
N LYS A 206 7.35 -12.81 14.01
CA LYS A 206 6.06 -12.12 14.06
C LYS A 206 5.65 -11.75 12.64
N TYR A 207 4.46 -12.15 12.23
CA TYR A 207 3.86 -11.76 10.96
C TYR A 207 2.66 -10.85 11.21
N LEU A 208 2.63 -9.71 10.51
CA LEU A 208 1.53 -8.76 10.56
C LEU A 208 0.97 -8.59 9.16
N ASN A 209 -0.31 -8.90 8.97
CA ASN A 209 -1.07 -8.42 7.84
C ASN A 209 -1.76 -7.12 8.25
N VAL A 210 -1.35 -6.00 7.67
CA VAL A 210 -1.94 -4.68 7.96
C VAL A 210 -3.41 -4.71 7.60
N PRO A 211 -4.32 -4.17 8.45
CA PRO A 211 -5.73 -4.09 8.10
C PRO A 211 -5.94 -3.24 6.85
N SER A 212 -6.85 -3.70 6.00
CA SER A 212 -7.24 -2.94 4.81
C SER A 212 -8.02 -1.70 5.21
N LEU A 213 -7.56 -0.54 4.75
CA LEU A 213 -8.19 0.72 5.08
C LEU A 213 -9.62 0.80 4.53
N CYS A 214 -9.86 0.31 3.30
CA CYS A 214 -11.21 0.33 2.72
C CYS A 214 -12.17 -0.69 3.37
N CYS A 215 -11.69 -1.87 3.80
CA CYS A 215 -12.55 -2.93 4.31
C CYS A 215 -12.78 -2.82 5.82
N GLN A 216 -11.75 -2.48 6.58
CA GLN A 216 -11.78 -2.51 8.04
C GLN A 216 -11.79 -1.12 8.68
N LYS A 217 -11.55 -0.06 7.89
CA LYS A 217 -11.49 1.34 8.35
C LYS A 217 -10.43 1.55 9.44
N LYS A 218 -9.33 0.79 9.33
CA LYS A 218 -8.24 0.75 10.31
C LYS A 218 -6.88 0.89 9.62
N TYR A 219 -5.91 1.39 10.37
CA TYR A 219 -4.50 1.36 10.06
C TYR A 219 -3.73 0.86 11.28
N MET A 220 -2.44 0.56 11.14
CA MET A 220 -1.60 0.19 12.28
C MET A 220 -0.71 1.35 12.69
N LYS A 221 -0.50 1.52 13.99
CA LYS A 221 0.45 2.46 14.58
C LYS A 221 1.50 1.70 15.37
N PHE A 222 2.75 2.08 15.17
CA PHE A 222 3.86 1.56 15.96
C PHE A 222 4.01 2.40 17.23
N ASN A 223 3.76 1.79 18.37
CA ASN A 223 3.79 2.47 19.65
C ASN A 223 4.36 1.54 20.74
N ASN A 224 5.29 2.07 21.59
CA ASN A 224 5.89 1.31 22.70
C ASN A 224 6.37 -0.09 22.29
N SER A 225 7.13 -0.17 21.18
CA SER A 225 7.64 -1.44 20.63
C SER A 225 6.56 -2.45 20.18
N ASN A 226 5.30 -2.00 20.05
CA ASN A 226 4.16 -2.78 19.59
C ASN A 226 3.48 -2.14 18.38
N PHE A 227 2.73 -2.98 17.65
CA PHE A 227 1.87 -2.56 16.55
C PHE A 227 0.42 -2.64 17.03
N GLU A 228 -0.24 -1.50 17.06
CA GLU A 228 -1.62 -1.32 17.54
C GLU A 228 -2.53 -0.92 16.38
N GLU A 229 -3.75 -1.43 16.36
CA GLU A 229 -4.76 -1.04 15.39
C GLU A 229 -5.44 0.26 15.84
N GLU A 230 -5.48 1.22 14.93
CA GLU A 230 -6.19 2.49 15.10
C GLU A 230 -7.33 2.57 14.09
N SER A 231 -8.50 3.02 14.53
CA SER A 231 -9.66 3.21 13.65
C SER A 231 -9.72 4.64 13.12
N ILE A 232 -10.07 4.78 11.84
CA ILE A 232 -10.46 6.10 11.32
C ILE A 232 -11.89 6.35 11.78
N CYS A 233 -12.08 7.23 12.78
CA CYS A 233 -13.41 7.74 13.10
C CYS A 233 -13.92 8.55 11.90
N ILE A 234 -14.82 7.98 11.12
CA ILE A 234 -15.61 8.71 10.15
C ILE A 234 -16.77 9.29 10.95
N LEU A 235 -16.70 10.58 11.25
CA LEU A 235 -17.89 11.30 11.72
C LEU A 235 -18.85 11.33 10.51
N LEU A 236 -19.94 10.55 10.61
CA LEU A 236 -21.05 10.55 9.68
C LEU A 236 -21.80 11.87 9.72
#